data_82d2f6f7b90204db0c8577a477071e72
#
_entry.id   82d2f6f7b90204db0c8577a477071e72
#
_cell.length_a   1.000
_cell.length_b   1.000
_cell.length_c   1.000
_cell.angle_alpha   90.00
_cell.angle_beta   90.00
_cell.angle_gamma   90.00
#
_symmetry.space_group_name_H-M   'P 1'
#
loop_
_entity.id
_entity.type
_entity.pdbx_description
1 polymer ?
#
loop_
_entity_poly.entity_id
_entity_poly.type
_entity_poly.pdbx_seq_one_letter_code
_entity_poly.pdbx_strand_id
1 'polypeptide(L)'
;MKSRIVCGIVCAAVAACGGSKSSSTAPSAVSATLTAPKLDSPVLNQQTDTLRPTLTVVNATSDTPGTRTYEFQISDSNAFTNATTSYITGYAATVGKTGVAEDASGKTSWTPDQDLQPTTAFYWRARAVQGTSTGPWSETGKFKSRLVGFNRPGELYDPLIHGETVGDVVGSGTFIPGRGIQLNDGRSYVRYLLPQTITSGEFSMDVEGLRANGPGDKAKVFGMQEGQDDFITNRYRVDVQYRGVKGVPPNSITFRALYGSATDLSVRYEPDTATRFASVYLLDPSTTYHWVATWGSEFRVVVQSGGLGGSTLYNVGLASPRGVYAPNPHYAYLGAPVGRSGSEAATIPGAIYRNVWIGNHPRPDSLGSALQ
;
A
#
# COMPACT_ATOMS: atom_id res chain seq x y z
N MET A 1 64.59 15.51 5.86
CA MET A 1 65.52 16.58 5.40
C MET A 1 64.81 17.91 5.46
N LYS A 2 65.39 18.80 6.22
CA LYS A 2 64.97 20.18 6.49
C LYS A 2 65.14 21.05 5.24
N SER A 3 64.22 21.98 4.95
CA SER A 3 64.66 23.32 4.54
C SER A 3 63.55 24.31 4.82
N ARG A 4 63.88 25.26 5.66
CA ARG A 4 63.22 26.53 5.92
C ARG A 4 63.79 27.56 4.94
N ILE A 5 63.01 28.47 4.43
CA ILE A 5 63.48 29.77 3.98
C ILE A 5 62.51 30.86 4.49
N VAL A 6 63.12 31.92 4.97
CA VAL A 6 62.67 33.04 5.81
C VAL A 6 62.46 34.30 4.93
N CYS A 7 61.43 35.07 5.30
CA CYS A 7 61.40 36.52 5.45
C CYS A 7 61.66 37.47 4.29
N GLY A 8 60.79 38.41 4.14
CA GLY A 8 60.96 39.66 3.41
C GLY A 8 59.83 40.65 3.70
N ILE A 9 59.97 41.45 4.77
CA ILE A 9 59.13 42.59 5.05
C ILE A 9 59.62 43.78 4.21
N VAL A 10 58.68 44.36 3.42
CA VAL A 10 58.91 45.72 2.88
C VAL A 10 57.72 46.60 3.30
N CYS A 11 57.95 47.52 4.22
CA CYS A 11 57.06 48.64 4.50
C CYS A 11 57.21 49.70 3.42
N ALA A 12 56.09 50.05 2.78
CA ALA A 12 55.99 51.29 2.04
C ALA A 12 54.78 52.10 2.56
N ALA A 13 55.05 53.18 3.24
CA ALA A 13 54.06 54.19 3.63
C ALA A 13 53.71 55.05 2.44
N VAL A 14 52.44 55.20 2.14
CA VAL A 14 51.94 56.21 1.18
C VAL A 14 50.75 56.94 1.84
N ALA A 15 50.83 58.25 1.72
CA ALA A 15 50.06 59.30 2.38
C ALA A 15 48.54 59.27 2.09
N ALA A 16 47.78 59.69 3.05
CA ALA A 16 46.35 59.92 3.06
C ALA A 16 45.97 61.04 2.05
N CYS A 17 45.03 60.75 1.14
CA CYS A 17 44.14 61.72 0.54
C CYS A 17 42.72 61.44 1.00
N GLY A 18 42.14 62.36 1.74
CA GLY A 18 40.76 62.31 2.20
C GLY A 18 39.77 62.34 1.06
N GLY A 19 39.11 61.24 0.81
CA GLY A 19 37.91 61.17 -0.01
C GLY A 19 36.71 60.86 0.87
N SER A 20 35.78 61.78 0.94
CA SER A 20 34.48 61.57 1.61
C SER A 20 33.77 60.40 0.97
N LYS A 21 33.75 59.29 1.67
CA LYS A 21 32.87 58.19 1.28
C LYS A 21 31.42 58.60 1.59
N SER A 22 30.66 58.98 0.56
CA SER A 22 29.22 58.94 0.67
C SER A 22 28.84 57.47 0.91
N SER A 23 28.44 57.12 2.11
CA SER A 23 27.78 55.85 2.42
C SER A 23 26.45 55.87 1.65
N SER A 24 26.41 55.24 0.49
CA SER A 24 25.12 54.83 -0.11
C SER A 24 24.54 53.81 0.87
N THR A 25 23.64 54.24 1.73
CA THR A 25 22.71 53.35 2.44
C THR A 25 21.92 52.65 1.35
N ALA A 26 22.24 51.36 1.12
CA ALA A 26 21.37 50.51 0.34
C ALA A 26 19.95 50.58 0.95
N PRO A 27 18.91 50.79 0.18
CA PRO A 27 17.56 50.85 0.70
C PRO A 27 17.31 49.56 1.49
N SER A 28 16.92 49.69 2.76
CA SER A 28 16.51 48.57 3.60
C SER A 28 15.44 47.81 2.81
N ALA A 29 15.69 46.54 2.52
CA ALA A 29 14.70 45.68 1.87
C ALA A 29 13.42 45.71 2.73
N VAL A 30 12.35 46.27 2.20
CA VAL A 30 11.04 46.27 2.85
C VAL A 30 10.61 44.81 2.97
N SER A 31 10.49 44.31 4.20
CA SER A 31 10.01 42.96 4.44
C SER A 31 8.51 42.91 4.17
N ALA A 32 8.09 42.07 3.22
CA ALA A 32 6.68 41.88 2.88
C ALA A 32 5.99 41.00 3.95
N THR A 33 4.78 41.38 4.34
CA THR A 33 3.89 40.51 5.14
C THR A 33 2.97 39.75 4.20
N LEU A 34 3.09 38.42 4.23
CA LEU A 34 2.35 37.51 3.35
C LEU A 34 1.28 36.75 4.12
N THR A 35 0.10 36.58 3.53
CA THR A 35 -0.91 35.65 4.07
C THR A 35 -0.58 34.20 3.68
N ALA A 36 -1.18 33.24 4.38
CA ALA A 36 -1.17 31.84 3.93
C ALA A 36 -1.99 31.70 2.64
N PRO A 37 -1.54 30.94 1.63
CA PRO A 37 -2.39 30.59 0.50
C PRO A 37 -3.50 29.64 0.97
N LYS A 38 -4.66 29.66 0.28
CA LYS A 38 -5.75 28.74 0.57
C LYS A 38 -5.70 27.54 -0.36
N LEU A 39 -5.82 26.33 0.18
CA LEU A 39 -5.86 25.12 -0.64
C LEU A 39 -7.12 25.10 -1.51
N ASP A 40 -6.96 24.68 -2.78
CA ASP A 40 -8.05 24.54 -3.75
C ASP A 40 -8.28 23.06 -4.11
N SER A 41 -7.26 22.38 -4.62
CA SER A 41 -7.34 20.93 -4.94
C SER A 41 -5.95 20.26 -5.00
N PRO A 42 -5.90 18.92 -4.70
CA PRO A 42 -6.92 18.05 -4.14
C PRO A 42 -7.07 18.27 -2.65
N VAL A 43 -8.29 18.17 -2.12
CA VAL A 43 -8.61 18.35 -0.69
C VAL A 43 -9.61 17.29 -0.23
N LEU A 44 -9.98 17.31 1.06
CA LEU A 44 -11.03 16.47 1.63
C LEU A 44 -10.82 14.95 1.39
N ASN A 45 -9.57 14.51 1.43
CA ASN A 45 -9.21 13.11 1.21
C ASN A 45 -9.61 12.58 -0.18
N GLN A 46 -9.66 13.47 -1.19
CA GLN A 46 -10.00 13.13 -2.56
C GLN A 46 -9.10 12.02 -3.10
N GLN A 47 -9.69 11.02 -3.74
CA GLN A 47 -8.95 10.02 -4.53
C GLN A 47 -8.54 10.64 -5.86
N THR A 48 -7.24 10.62 -6.19
CA THR A 48 -6.76 11.06 -7.51
C THR A 48 -6.71 9.88 -8.48
N ASP A 49 -6.85 10.18 -9.76
CA ASP A 49 -6.75 9.22 -10.88
C ASP A 49 -5.33 9.13 -11.46
N THR A 50 -4.38 9.81 -10.84
CA THR A 50 -2.98 9.90 -11.26
C THR A 50 -2.02 9.75 -10.06
N LEU A 51 -0.78 9.34 -10.36
CA LEU A 51 0.33 9.34 -9.39
C LEU A 51 1.03 10.70 -9.30
N ARG A 52 0.70 11.64 -10.20
CA ARG A 52 1.19 13.03 -10.22
C ARG A 52 0.03 14.01 -10.20
N PRO A 53 -0.67 14.14 -9.08
CA PRO A 53 -1.79 15.08 -9.00
C PRO A 53 -1.28 16.51 -9.06
N THR A 54 -2.02 17.38 -9.76
CA THR A 54 -1.79 18.82 -9.74
C THR A 54 -2.31 19.40 -8.44
N LEU A 55 -1.43 20.01 -7.65
CA LEU A 55 -1.79 20.71 -6.42
C LEU A 55 -2.05 22.18 -6.76
N THR A 56 -3.19 22.72 -6.37
CA THR A 56 -3.61 24.08 -6.67
C THR A 56 -3.95 24.83 -5.39
N VAL A 57 -3.47 26.07 -5.31
CA VAL A 57 -3.81 27.01 -4.23
C VAL A 57 -4.39 28.28 -4.80
N VAL A 58 -5.29 28.92 -4.07
CA VAL A 58 -5.65 30.32 -4.26
C VAL A 58 -4.50 31.16 -3.74
N ASN A 59 -4.05 32.15 -4.52
CA ASN A 59 -2.86 32.93 -4.26
C ASN A 59 -2.94 33.69 -2.92
N ALA A 60 -1.81 33.76 -2.23
CA ALA A 60 -1.62 34.57 -1.04
C ALA A 60 -1.67 36.07 -1.39
N THR A 61 -1.99 36.90 -0.42
CA THR A 61 -1.89 38.36 -0.54
C THR A 61 -0.62 38.88 0.13
N SER A 62 -0.17 40.07 -0.28
CA SER A 62 0.98 40.78 0.30
C SER A 62 0.58 42.24 0.57
N ASP A 63 1.13 42.79 1.64
CA ASP A 63 1.00 44.22 1.97
C ASP A 63 1.88 45.14 1.09
N THR A 64 2.82 44.54 0.36
CA THR A 64 3.73 45.25 -0.52
C THR A 64 3.70 44.69 -1.94
N PRO A 65 3.79 45.53 -2.98
CA PRO A 65 3.92 45.06 -4.34
C PRO A 65 5.19 44.23 -4.54
N GLY A 66 5.12 43.19 -5.36
CA GLY A 66 6.29 42.37 -5.70
C GLY A 66 5.91 41.05 -6.33
N THR A 67 6.88 40.40 -6.97
CA THR A 67 6.73 39.08 -7.55
C THR A 67 6.76 38.04 -6.44
N ARG A 68 5.78 37.14 -6.45
CA ARG A 68 5.69 36.02 -5.51
C ARG A 68 6.01 34.71 -6.20
N THR A 69 6.55 33.80 -5.42
CA THR A 69 6.71 32.40 -5.75
C THR A 69 6.12 31.54 -4.65
N TYR A 70 5.92 30.27 -4.92
CA TYR A 70 5.35 29.35 -3.96
C TYR A 70 6.29 28.18 -3.69
N GLU A 71 6.23 27.70 -2.47
CA GLU A 71 6.81 26.43 -2.05
C GLU A 71 5.68 25.45 -1.78
N PHE A 72 5.79 24.24 -2.34
CA PHE A 72 4.87 23.14 -2.13
C PHE A 72 5.58 21.99 -1.41
N GLN A 73 4.88 21.29 -0.53
CA GLN A 73 5.34 20.07 0.12
C GLN A 73 4.24 19.02 0.09
N ILE A 74 4.62 17.77 -0.23
CA ILE A 74 3.80 16.56 -0.12
C ILE A 74 4.55 15.59 0.79
N SER A 75 3.83 14.90 1.69
CA SER A 75 4.39 13.87 2.55
C SER A 75 3.32 12.81 2.87
N ASP A 76 3.72 11.56 3.04
CA ASP A 76 2.88 10.49 3.60
C ASP A 76 2.64 10.66 5.12
N SER A 77 3.31 11.64 5.74
CA SER A 77 3.14 12.02 7.15
C SER A 77 2.68 13.47 7.27
N ASN A 78 1.70 13.75 8.13
CA ASN A 78 1.25 15.12 8.39
C ASN A 78 2.28 15.98 9.16
N ALA A 79 3.32 15.35 9.70
CA ALA A 79 4.45 16.04 10.35
C ALA A 79 5.42 16.67 9.34
N PHE A 80 5.34 16.30 8.05
CA PHE A 80 6.25 16.78 6.99
C PHE A 80 7.73 16.60 7.34
N THR A 81 8.06 15.51 8.02
CA THR A 81 9.44 15.18 8.37
C THR A 81 10.15 14.63 7.13
N ASN A 82 11.38 15.08 6.86
CA ASN A 82 12.21 14.63 5.74
C ASN A 82 12.69 13.17 5.89
N ALA A 83 12.24 12.46 6.92
CA ALA A 83 12.69 11.11 7.27
C ALA A 83 11.76 10.02 6.73
N THR A 84 10.71 10.35 5.99
CA THR A 84 9.81 9.34 5.41
C THR A 84 10.54 8.57 4.32
N THR A 85 10.81 7.30 4.60
CA THR A 85 11.40 6.39 3.63
C THR A 85 10.27 5.86 2.76
N SER A 86 10.40 6.00 1.44
CA SER A 86 9.50 5.32 0.52
C SER A 86 9.53 3.81 0.81
N TYR A 87 8.39 3.24 1.17
CA TYR A 87 8.26 1.79 1.34
C TYR A 87 8.06 1.08 0.00
N ILE A 88 7.77 1.81 -1.08
CA ILE A 88 7.64 1.28 -2.44
C ILE A 88 8.79 1.80 -3.31
N THR A 89 9.66 0.91 -3.75
CA THR A 89 10.81 1.25 -4.59
C THR A 89 10.37 1.89 -5.91
N GLY A 90 11.01 2.99 -6.28
CA GLY A 90 10.72 3.71 -7.53
C GLY A 90 9.60 4.76 -7.42
N TYR A 91 8.99 4.90 -6.23
CA TYR A 91 7.95 5.90 -5.98
C TYR A 91 8.36 6.84 -4.83
N ALA A 92 7.87 8.08 -4.89
CA ALA A 92 8.17 9.07 -3.87
C ALA A 92 7.14 9.04 -2.73
N ALA A 93 7.62 9.03 -1.48
CA ALA A 93 6.80 9.19 -0.26
C ALA A 93 6.74 10.65 0.21
N THR A 94 7.76 11.45 -0.14
CA THR A 94 7.84 12.87 0.17
C THR A 94 8.49 13.59 -0.99
N VAL A 95 7.90 14.69 -1.44
CA VAL A 95 8.44 15.57 -2.47
C VAL A 95 8.12 17.02 -2.15
N GLY A 96 8.92 17.94 -2.70
CA GLY A 96 8.69 19.36 -2.56
C GLY A 96 9.21 20.14 -3.78
N LYS A 97 8.71 21.35 -3.93
CA LYS A 97 9.14 22.29 -4.97
C LYS A 97 9.18 23.70 -4.40
N THR A 98 10.25 24.39 -4.66
CA THR A 98 10.41 25.82 -4.35
C THR A 98 10.43 26.64 -5.63
N GLY A 99 10.14 27.93 -5.54
CA GLY A 99 10.26 28.86 -6.66
C GLY A 99 9.20 28.67 -7.75
N VAL A 100 8.05 28.09 -7.47
CA VAL A 100 6.92 28.02 -8.41
C VAL A 100 6.38 29.41 -8.60
N ALA A 101 6.45 29.96 -9.82
CA ALA A 101 6.01 31.32 -10.12
C ALA A 101 4.50 31.49 -9.86
N GLU A 102 4.11 32.63 -9.28
CA GLU A 102 2.70 32.97 -9.10
C GLU A 102 2.00 33.09 -10.45
N ASP A 103 0.86 32.44 -10.59
CA ASP A 103 0.03 32.56 -11.76
C ASP A 103 -0.94 33.77 -11.64
N ALA A 104 -1.08 34.55 -12.72
CA ALA A 104 -1.91 35.75 -12.78
C ALA A 104 -3.42 35.45 -12.69
N SER A 105 -3.86 34.22 -12.86
CA SER A 105 -5.26 33.80 -12.71
C SER A 105 -5.79 33.88 -11.27
N GLY A 106 -4.91 34.14 -10.31
CA GLY A 106 -5.25 34.12 -8.89
C GLY A 106 -5.14 32.72 -8.24
N LYS A 107 -4.74 31.70 -9.00
CA LYS A 107 -4.47 30.35 -8.51
C LYS A 107 -3.13 29.86 -9.04
N THR A 108 -2.28 29.38 -8.17
CA THR A 108 -0.97 28.82 -8.54
C THR A 108 -0.99 27.31 -8.35
N SER A 109 -0.44 26.59 -9.33
CA SER A 109 -0.45 25.14 -9.37
C SER A 109 0.95 24.56 -9.54
N TRP A 110 1.14 23.37 -9.01
CA TRP A 110 2.33 22.55 -9.23
C TRP A 110 1.96 21.08 -9.33
N THR A 111 2.64 20.37 -10.26
CA THR A 111 2.53 18.92 -10.44
C THR A 111 3.87 18.29 -10.09
N PRO A 112 3.92 17.23 -9.26
CA PRO A 112 5.17 16.52 -8.93
C PRO A 112 5.92 16.03 -10.16
N ASP A 113 7.24 16.14 -10.14
CA ASP A 113 8.12 15.65 -11.21
C ASP A 113 8.31 14.13 -11.17
N GLN A 114 7.94 13.48 -10.04
CA GLN A 114 8.05 12.04 -9.80
C GLN A 114 6.68 11.44 -9.47
N ASP A 115 6.50 10.15 -9.80
CA ASP A 115 5.34 9.41 -9.37
C ASP A 115 5.34 9.24 -7.86
N LEU A 116 4.24 9.62 -7.23
CA LEU A 116 4.01 9.36 -5.81
C LEU A 116 3.73 7.87 -5.60
N GLN A 117 3.97 7.37 -4.39
CA GLN A 117 3.58 6.01 -4.02
C GLN A 117 2.11 5.79 -4.35
N PRO A 118 1.77 4.68 -5.03
CA PRO A 118 0.38 4.36 -5.33
C PRO A 118 -0.39 4.02 -4.05
N THR A 119 -1.71 4.18 -4.11
CA THR A 119 -2.64 3.71 -3.06
C THR A 119 -2.30 4.25 -1.65
N THR A 120 -1.74 5.45 -1.60
CA THR A 120 -1.20 6.05 -0.37
C THR A 120 -1.94 7.34 -0.06
N ALA A 121 -2.26 7.54 1.23
CA ALA A 121 -2.76 8.81 1.73
C ALA A 121 -1.60 9.81 1.87
N PHE A 122 -1.73 10.97 1.26
CA PHE A 122 -0.77 12.05 1.31
C PHE A 122 -1.34 13.29 1.97
N TYR A 123 -0.45 14.00 2.65
CA TYR A 123 -0.67 15.33 3.19
C TYR A 123 0.11 16.33 2.35
N TRP A 124 -0.43 17.53 2.17
CA TRP A 124 0.27 18.56 1.43
C TRP A 124 -0.04 19.96 1.96
N ARG A 125 0.87 20.88 1.70
CA ARG A 125 0.76 22.29 2.06
C ARG A 125 1.57 23.17 1.13
N ALA A 126 1.26 24.45 1.12
CA ALA A 126 2.01 25.43 0.36
C ALA A 126 2.20 26.74 1.14
N ARG A 127 3.20 27.53 0.77
CA ARG A 127 3.41 28.89 1.28
C ARG A 127 3.94 29.81 0.19
N ALA A 128 3.70 31.09 0.35
CA ALA A 128 4.22 32.12 -0.56
C ALA A 128 5.56 32.66 -0.08
N VAL A 129 6.40 33.08 -1.05
CA VAL A 129 7.70 33.73 -0.83
C VAL A 129 7.78 34.96 -1.72
N GLN A 130 8.19 36.10 -1.17
CA GLN A 130 8.40 37.37 -1.90
C GLN A 130 9.75 37.97 -1.48
N GLY A 131 10.72 37.97 -2.40
CA GLY A 131 12.09 38.38 -2.07
C GLY A 131 12.68 37.52 -0.95
N THR A 132 13.00 38.11 0.19
CA THR A 132 13.51 37.42 1.40
C THR A 132 12.41 37.08 2.38
N SER A 133 11.17 37.52 2.17
CA SER A 133 10.04 37.28 3.06
C SER A 133 9.38 35.96 2.74
N THR A 134 9.18 35.14 3.77
CA THR A 134 8.49 33.84 3.67
C THR A 134 7.20 33.92 4.47
N GLY A 135 6.08 33.63 3.84
CA GLY A 135 4.76 33.59 4.45
C GLY A 135 4.51 32.33 5.26
N PRO A 136 3.42 32.27 6.04
CA PRO A 136 3.01 31.08 6.76
C PRO A 136 2.57 29.97 5.80
N TRP A 137 2.68 28.73 6.26
CA TRP A 137 2.12 27.59 5.56
C TRP A 137 0.58 27.67 5.53
N SER A 138 -0.01 27.17 4.45
CA SER A 138 -1.45 26.88 4.38
C SER A 138 -1.89 25.89 5.45
N GLU A 139 -3.16 25.69 5.61
CA GLU A 139 -3.70 24.49 6.23
C GLU A 139 -3.15 23.24 5.51
N THR A 140 -3.18 22.10 6.21
CA THR A 140 -2.77 20.83 5.63
C THR A 140 -3.94 20.20 4.87
N GLY A 141 -3.75 20.01 3.56
CA GLY A 141 -4.65 19.23 2.71
C GLY A 141 -4.33 17.74 2.80
N LYS A 142 -5.31 16.92 2.47
CA LYS A 142 -5.17 15.47 2.38
C LYS A 142 -5.80 14.95 1.10
N PHE A 143 -5.10 14.02 0.43
CA PHE A 143 -5.62 13.27 -0.72
C PHE A 143 -5.08 11.84 -0.71
N LYS A 144 -5.64 11.00 -1.58
CA LYS A 144 -5.13 9.65 -1.85
C LYS A 144 -4.61 9.60 -3.28
N SER A 145 -3.40 9.06 -3.47
CA SER A 145 -2.84 8.80 -4.79
C SER A 145 -3.61 7.69 -5.51
N ARG A 146 -3.43 7.59 -6.83
CA ARG A 146 -4.10 6.59 -7.67
C ARG A 146 -3.95 5.18 -7.08
N LEU A 147 -5.07 4.44 -7.06
CA LEU A 147 -5.13 3.04 -6.64
C LEU A 147 -4.61 2.15 -7.77
N VAL A 148 -3.37 1.71 -7.68
CA VAL A 148 -2.74 0.77 -8.62
C VAL A 148 -2.13 -0.38 -7.85
N GLY A 149 -2.22 -1.59 -8.41
CA GLY A 149 -1.54 -2.75 -7.89
C GLY A 149 -0.02 -2.70 -8.13
N PHE A 150 0.72 -3.43 -7.32
CA PHE A 150 2.15 -3.69 -7.52
C PHE A 150 2.51 -5.10 -7.05
N ASN A 151 3.57 -5.66 -7.66
CA ASN A 151 4.13 -6.95 -7.29
C ASN A 151 5.66 -6.85 -7.36
N ARG A 152 6.32 -6.97 -6.22
CA ARG A 152 7.76 -6.78 -6.07
C ARG A 152 8.34 -7.70 -4.99
N PRO A 153 9.67 -7.85 -4.87
CA PRO A 153 10.27 -8.67 -3.83
C PRO A 153 9.77 -8.32 -2.43
N GLY A 154 9.15 -9.30 -1.77
CA GLY A 154 8.64 -9.16 -0.40
C GLY A 154 7.27 -8.54 -0.24
N GLU A 155 6.65 -7.98 -1.31
CA GLU A 155 5.35 -7.30 -1.22
C GLU A 155 4.54 -7.38 -2.51
N LEU A 156 3.24 -7.59 -2.36
CA LEU A 156 2.26 -7.49 -3.42
C LEU A 156 1.02 -6.77 -2.88
N TYR A 157 0.51 -5.83 -3.64
CA TYR A 157 -0.81 -5.25 -3.43
C TYR A 157 -1.61 -5.28 -4.72
N ASP A 158 -2.86 -5.69 -4.65
CA ASP A 158 -3.77 -5.71 -5.79
C ASP A 158 -5.17 -5.22 -5.37
N PRO A 159 -5.55 -4.00 -5.74
CA PRO A 159 -6.87 -3.45 -5.39
C PRO A 159 -8.02 -4.18 -6.10
N LEU A 160 -7.85 -4.69 -7.32
CA LEU A 160 -8.82 -5.41 -8.16
C LEU A 160 -10.09 -4.62 -8.55
N ILE A 161 -10.22 -3.35 -8.21
CA ILE A 161 -11.47 -2.58 -8.37
C ILE A 161 -11.56 -1.77 -9.66
N HIS A 162 -10.46 -1.66 -10.41
CA HIS A 162 -10.37 -0.84 -11.63
C HIS A 162 -10.33 -1.64 -12.93
N GLY A 163 -10.69 -2.92 -12.88
CA GLY A 163 -10.72 -3.79 -14.07
C GLY A 163 -9.35 -4.37 -14.44
N GLU A 164 -8.37 -4.25 -13.56
CA GLU A 164 -7.01 -4.74 -13.76
C GLU A 164 -6.52 -5.55 -12.55
N THR A 165 -5.52 -6.39 -12.76
CA THR A 165 -4.82 -7.17 -11.72
C THR A 165 -3.34 -7.25 -12.03
N VAL A 166 -2.50 -7.36 -10.99
CA VAL A 166 -1.07 -7.68 -11.12
C VAL A 166 -0.80 -9.19 -11.18
N GLY A 167 -1.85 -10.00 -11.11
CA GLY A 167 -1.82 -11.45 -11.26
C GLY A 167 -2.37 -11.91 -12.60
N ASP A 168 -2.47 -13.22 -12.76
CA ASP A 168 -3.09 -13.86 -13.91
C ASP A 168 -4.50 -14.34 -13.56
N VAL A 169 -5.50 -13.93 -14.31
CA VAL A 169 -6.85 -14.52 -14.21
C VAL A 169 -6.88 -15.81 -15.04
N VAL A 170 -7.12 -16.94 -14.38
CA VAL A 170 -7.25 -18.24 -15.01
C VAL A 170 -8.70 -18.70 -14.93
N GLY A 171 -9.27 -19.09 -16.07
CA GLY A 171 -10.68 -19.45 -16.19
C GLY A 171 -11.58 -18.24 -16.41
N SER A 172 -12.73 -18.20 -15.76
CA SER A 172 -13.77 -17.19 -15.93
C SER A 172 -13.82 -16.22 -14.75
N GLY A 173 -13.26 -15.02 -14.93
CA GLY A 173 -13.31 -13.91 -13.97
C GLY A 173 -14.00 -12.69 -14.58
N THR A 174 -14.78 -11.97 -13.78
CA THR A 174 -15.44 -10.73 -14.19
C THR A 174 -15.10 -9.61 -13.23
N PHE A 175 -14.48 -8.54 -13.73
CA PHE A 175 -14.26 -7.34 -12.93
C PHE A 175 -15.58 -6.57 -12.78
N ILE A 176 -15.95 -6.30 -11.53
CA ILE A 176 -17.11 -5.49 -11.18
C ILE A 176 -16.56 -4.13 -10.71
N PRO A 177 -16.80 -3.04 -11.46
CA PRO A 177 -16.27 -1.72 -11.14
C PRO A 177 -16.56 -1.30 -9.70
N GLY A 178 -15.52 -0.86 -8.99
CA GLY A 178 -15.60 -0.46 -7.59
C GLY A 178 -15.79 -1.58 -6.56
N ARG A 179 -15.98 -2.85 -6.99
CA ARG A 179 -16.20 -3.97 -6.07
C ARG A 179 -15.07 -4.98 -6.06
N GLY A 180 -14.46 -5.29 -7.22
CA GLY A 180 -13.40 -6.27 -7.31
C GLY A 180 -13.55 -7.24 -8.47
N ILE A 181 -12.82 -8.37 -8.43
CA ILE A 181 -12.98 -9.47 -9.40
C ILE A 181 -13.88 -10.57 -8.83
N GLN A 182 -14.91 -10.92 -9.58
CA GLN A 182 -15.76 -12.09 -9.30
C GLN A 182 -15.21 -13.31 -10.00
N LEU A 183 -15.01 -14.40 -9.28
CA LEU A 183 -14.68 -15.71 -9.85
C LEU A 183 -16.00 -16.46 -10.14
N ASN A 184 -16.24 -16.77 -11.42
CA ASN A 184 -17.57 -17.17 -11.89
C ASN A 184 -17.86 -18.66 -11.68
N ASP A 185 -16.83 -19.49 -11.58
CA ASP A 185 -16.98 -20.93 -11.40
C ASP A 185 -15.90 -21.55 -10.50
N GLY A 186 -16.07 -22.83 -10.16
CA GLY A 186 -15.18 -23.55 -9.26
C GLY A 186 -13.79 -23.87 -9.82
N ARG A 187 -13.51 -23.53 -11.08
CA ARG A 187 -12.22 -23.75 -11.74
C ARG A 187 -11.46 -22.45 -12.00
N SER A 188 -12.09 -21.35 -11.70
CA SER A 188 -11.53 -20.02 -11.92
C SER A 188 -10.76 -19.53 -10.69
N TYR A 189 -9.65 -18.86 -10.91
CA TYR A 189 -8.81 -18.31 -9.84
C TYR A 189 -7.97 -17.14 -10.36
N VAL A 190 -7.46 -16.31 -9.43
CA VAL A 190 -6.38 -15.38 -9.73
C VAL A 190 -5.09 -15.98 -9.18
N ARG A 191 -4.04 -15.97 -9.98
CA ARG A 191 -2.71 -16.48 -9.62
C ARG A 191 -1.72 -15.34 -9.55
N TYR A 192 -0.98 -15.26 -8.47
CA TYR A 192 0.13 -14.34 -8.28
C TYR A 192 1.44 -15.11 -8.23
N LEU A 193 2.37 -14.78 -9.13
CA LEU A 193 3.76 -15.21 -9.02
C LEU A 193 4.50 -14.22 -8.10
N LEU A 194 5.00 -14.72 -6.97
CA LEU A 194 5.76 -13.91 -6.02
C LEU A 194 7.22 -13.81 -6.47
N PRO A 195 7.77 -12.60 -6.70
CA PRO A 195 9.15 -12.44 -7.15
C PRO A 195 10.20 -12.94 -6.15
N GLN A 196 9.80 -13.08 -4.89
CA GLN A 196 10.61 -13.61 -3.81
C GLN A 196 9.75 -14.46 -2.88
N THR A 197 10.30 -15.57 -2.39
CA THR A 197 9.67 -16.37 -1.34
C THR A 197 9.56 -15.59 -0.05
N ILE A 198 8.42 -15.70 0.63
CA ILE A 198 8.14 -15.02 1.90
C ILE A 198 8.06 -16.08 3.00
N THR A 199 9.11 -16.17 3.83
CA THR A 199 9.22 -17.18 4.89
C THR A 199 8.36 -16.91 6.13
N SER A 200 8.01 -15.65 6.33
CA SER A 200 7.04 -15.20 7.34
C SER A 200 6.32 -13.96 6.80
N GLY A 201 5.03 -13.83 7.06
CA GLY A 201 4.30 -12.70 6.49
C GLY A 201 2.80 -12.76 6.69
N GLU A 202 2.12 -11.97 5.88
CA GLU A 202 0.67 -11.82 5.85
C GLU A 202 0.14 -11.95 4.42
N PHE A 203 -1.00 -12.62 4.29
CA PHE A 203 -1.85 -12.62 3.11
C PHE A 203 -3.26 -12.19 3.54
N SER A 204 -3.69 -11.02 3.13
CA SER A 204 -5.00 -10.50 3.50
C SER A 204 -5.78 -9.98 2.30
N MET A 205 -7.11 -9.98 2.41
CA MET A 205 -8.02 -9.55 1.36
C MET A 205 -9.43 -9.33 1.89
N ASP A 206 -10.22 -8.56 1.15
CA ASP A 206 -11.65 -8.47 1.34
C ASP A 206 -12.37 -9.38 0.36
N VAL A 207 -13.38 -10.12 0.85
CA VAL A 207 -14.18 -11.06 0.05
C VAL A 207 -15.68 -10.82 0.31
N GLU A 208 -16.45 -10.70 -0.78
CA GLU A 208 -17.92 -10.70 -0.80
C GLU A 208 -18.44 -11.93 -1.54
N GLY A 209 -19.76 -12.14 -1.50
CA GLY A 209 -20.41 -13.22 -2.27
C GLY A 209 -20.28 -14.61 -1.63
N LEU A 210 -19.67 -14.71 -0.45
CA LEU A 210 -19.61 -15.95 0.30
C LEU A 210 -20.96 -16.25 0.91
N ARG A 211 -21.58 -17.36 0.49
CA ARG A 211 -22.90 -17.75 0.97
C ARG A 211 -22.86 -19.05 1.74
N ALA A 212 -23.64 -19.12 2.81
CA ALA A 212 -23.89 -20.38 3.50
C ALA A 212 -24.51 -21.43 2.56
N ASN A 213 -24.26 -22.69 2.86
CA ASN A 213 -24.80 -23.85 2.14
C ASN A 213 -24.40 -23.92 0.66
N GLY A 214 -23.24 -23.38 0.31
CA GLY A 214 -22.66 -23.56 -1.03
C GLY A 214 -22.43 -25.05 -1.37
N PRO A 215 -22.32 -25.43 -2.67
CA PRO A 215 -22.35 -26.82 -3.11
C PRO A 215 -21.06 -27.63 -2.80
N GLY A 216 -19.98 -26.98 -2.40
CA GLY A 216 -18.68 -27.61 -2.21
C GLY A 216 -18.51 -28.31 -0.86
N ASP A 217 -17.47 -29.16 -0.74
CA ASP A 217 -17.04 -29.68 0.56
C ASP A 217 -15.76 -28.99 1.08
N LYS A 218 -14.83 -28.66 0.18
CA LYS A 218 -13.51 -28.11 0.47
C LYS A 218 -13.22 -26.85 -0.35
N ALA A 219 -14.23 -26.02 -0.55
CA ALA A 219 -14.08 -24.82 -1.35
C ALA A 219 -13.03 -23.87 -0.76
N LYS A 220 -12.14 -23.37 -1.62
CA LYS A 220 -11.02 -22.51 -1.22
C LYS A 220 -11.42 -21.05 -1.36
N VAL A 221 -11.11 -20.28 -0.33
CA VAL A 221 -11.15 -18.83 -0.40
C VAL A 221 -9.85 -18.32 -1.01
N PHE A 222 -8.72 -18.80 -0.51
CA PHE A 222 -7.40 -18.47 -1.03
C PHE A 222 -6.37 -19.53 -0.61
N GLY A 223 -5.19 -19.44 -1.18
CA GLY A 223 -4.10 -20.36 -0.84
C GLY A 223 -2.74 -19.88 -1.32
N MET A 224 -1.71 -20.58 -0.89
CA MET A 224 -0.32 -20.39 -1.29
C MET A 224 0.34 -21.73 -1.54
N GLN A 225 1.25 -21.81 -2.50
CA GLN A 225 1.99 -23.05 -2.77
C GLN A 225 3.36 -22.80 -3.41
N GLU A 226 4.20 -23.84 -3.36
CA GLU A 226 5.54 -23.80 -3.90
C GLU A 226 5.55 -23.81 -5.43
N GLY A 227 4.76 -24.70 -6.05
CA GLY A 227 4.71 -24.90 -7.50
C GLY A 227 3.48 -24.31 -8.15
N GLN A 228 3.57 -24.06 -9.44
CA GLN A 228 2.49 -23.53 -10.24
C GLN A 228 1.42 -24.60 -10.49
N ASP A 229 0.15 -24.27 -10.22
CA ASP A 229 -1.06 -24.98 -10.64
C ASP A 229 -1.13 -26.49 -10.34
N ASP A 230 -0.11 -27.10 -9.77
CA ASP A 230 -0.13 -28.48 -9.34
C ASP A 230 -0.35 -28.60 -7.84
N PHE A 231 -1.61 -28.72 -7.47
CA PHE A 231 -2.03 -28.82 -6.10
C PHE A 231 -1.55 -30.11 -5.39
N ILE A 232 -1.31 -31.19 -6.11
CA ILE A 232 -1.04 -32.50 -5.51
C ILE A 232 0.45 -32.72 -5.24
N THR A 233 1.31 -32.24 -6.12
CA THR A 233 2.76 -32.47 -6.02
C THR A 233 3.50 -31.41 -5.22
N ASN A 234 2.81 -30.33 -4.82
CA ASN A 234 3.42 -29.28 -4.03
C ASN A 234 3.76 -29.76 -2.60
N ARG A 235 5.04 -29.65 -2.25
CA ARG A 235 5.53 -30.01 -0.91
C ARG A 235 5.04 -29.07 0.18
N TYR A 236 4.91 -27.79 -0.19
CA TYR A 236 4.47 -26.74 0.70
C TYR A 236 3.26 -26.07 0.08
N ARG A 237 2.15 -26.17 0.76
CA ARG A 237 0.95 -25.43 0.41
C ARG A 237 0.15 -25.09 1.64
N VAL A 238 -0.53 -23.98 1.54
CA VAL A 238 -1.55 -23.57 2.51
C VAL A 238 -2.83 -23.33 1.75
N ASP A 239 -3.92 -23.86 2.23
CA ASP A 239 -5.25 -23.56 1.73
C ASP A 239 -6.19 -23.13 2.86
N VAL A 240 -6.93 -22.04 2.64
CA VAL A 240 -7.97 -21.53 3.53
C VAL A 240 -9.32 -21.79 2.89
N GLN A 241 -10.23 -22.42 3.66
CA GLN A 241 -11.46 -22.99 3.16
C GLN A 241 -12.68 -22.40 3.88
N TYR A 242 -13.74 -22.16 3.12
CA TYR A 242 -15.08 -22.05 3.63
C TYR A 242 -15.90 -23.21 3.04
N ARG A 243 -16.30 -24.15 3.91
CA ARG A 243 -16.91 -25.41 3.46
C ARG A 243 -18.39 -25.23 3.21
N GLY A 244 -18.87 -25.78 2.10
CA GLY A 244 -20.30 -25.84 1.79
C GLY A 244 -21.03 -27.02 2.45
N VAL A 245 -22.21 -27.35 1.93
CA VAL A 245 -23.10 -28.38 2.49
C VAL A 245 -22.50 -29.79 2.57
N LYS A 246 -21.55 -30.11 1.70
CA LYS A 246 -20.84 -31.40 1.70
C LYS A 246 -19.65 -31.43 2.67
N GLY A 247 -19.34 -30.30 3.30
CA GLY A 247 -18.27 -30.20 4.28
C GLY A 247 -18.62 -30.87 5.60
N VAL A 248 -17.60 -31.22 6.37
CA VAL A 248 -17.77 -31.79 7.72
C VAL A 248 -16.92 -30.95 8.68
N PRO A 249 -17.59 -30.10 9.50
CA PRO A 249 -19.00 -29.72 9.42
C PRO A 249 -19.27 -28.75 8.23
N PRO A 250 -20.51 -28.68 7.74
CA PRO A 250 -20.90 -27.69 6.74
C PRO A 250 -20.77 -26.26 7.29
N ASN A 251 -20.54 -25.30 6.40
CA ASN A 251 -20.38 -23.87 6.72
C ASN A 251 -19.23 -23.56 7.71
N SER A 252 -18.23 -24.44 7.79
CA SER A 252 -17.07 -24.21 8.65
C SER A 252 -15.97 -23.45 7.92
N ILE A 253 -15.28 -22.59 8.67
CA ILE A 253 -14.01 -22.00 8.28
C ILE A 253 -12.90 -22.92 8.77
N THR A 254 -11.97 -23.26 7.91
CA THR A 254 -10.81 -24.08 8.26
C THR A 254 -9.64 -23.78 7.34
N PHE A 255 -8.47 -24.26 7.69
CA PHE A 255 -7.29 -24.16 6.86
C PHE A 255 -6.43 -25.41 6.97
N ARG A 256 -5.53 -25.57 6.02
CA ARG A 256 -4.51 -26.60 6.03
C ARG A 256 -3.17 -26.01 5.66
N ALA A 257 -2.16 -26.33 6.44
CA ALA A 257 -0.78 -26.17 6.06
C ALA A 257 -0.18 -27.54 5.83
N LEU A 258 0.29 -27.81 4.64
CA LEU A 258 0.90 -29.07 4.24
C LEU A 258 2.39 -28.86 4.08
N TYR A 259 3.15 -29.69 4.81
CA TYR A 259 4.60 -29.78 4.70
C TYR A 259 4.92 -31.19 4.26
N GLY A 260 5.68 -31.34 3.19
CA GLY A 260 6.10 -32.64 2.76
C GLY A 260 7.55 -32.67 2.32
N SER A 261 8.12 -33.84 2.28
CA SER A 261 9.20 -34.18 1.35
C SER A 261 8.59 -34.59 0.02
N ALA A 262 9.40 -34.73 -1.03
CA ALA A 262 8.92 -35.29 -2.33
C ALA A 262 8.24 -36.66 -2.16
N THR A 263 8.51 -37.37 -1.09
CA THR A 263 8.03 -38.72 -0.79
C THR A 263 6.99 -38.79 0.34
N ASP A 264 6.82 -37.72 1.12
CA ASP A 264 5.87 -37.69 2.24
C ASP A 264 5.08 -36.38 2.24
N LEU A 265 3.92 -36.41 1.58
CA LEU A 265 2.94 -35.33 1.56
C LEU A 265 1.98 -35.40 2.76
N SER A 266 2.23 -36.30 3.73
CA SER A 266 1.26 -36.65 4.77
C SER A 266 1.29 -35.71 5.97
N VAL A 267 2.28 -34.84 6.10
CA VAL A 267 2.35 -33.92 7.24
C VAL A 267 1.37 -32.79 7.06
N ARG A 268 0.21 -32.90 7.72
CA ARG A 268 -0.87 -31.92 7.71
C ARG A 268 -0.92 -31.22 9.06
N TYR A 269 -1.05 -29.91 8.99
CA TYR A 269 -1.44 -29.09 10.13
C TYR A 269 -2.78 -28.45 9.78
N GLU A 270 -3.81 -28.82 10.52
CA GLU A 270 -5.16 -28.28 10.39
C GLU A 270 -5.79 -28.19 11.78
N PRO A 271 -6.73 -27.25 12.00
CA PRO A 271 -7.49 -27.22 13.24
C PRO A 271 -8.10 -28.60 13.53
N ASP A 272 -8.06 -29.03 14.79
CA ASP A 272 -8.64 -30.28 15.21
C ASP A 272 -10.16 -30.33 14.96
N THR A 273 -10.75 -31.50 15.13
CA THR A 273 -12.18 -31.68 14.87
C THR A 273 -13.03 -30.80 15.77
N ALA A 274 -12.68 -30.62 17.04
CA ALA A 274 -13.43 -29.79 17.98
C ALA A 274 -13.41 -28.31 17.54
N THR A 275 -12.24 -27.79 17.17
CA THR A 275 -12.07 -26.43 16.66
C THR A 275 -12.86 -26.22 15.35
N ARG A 276 -12.84 -27.20 14.42
CA ARG A 276 -13.62 -27.13 13.19
C ARG A 276 -15.12 -27.11 13.44
N PHE A 277 -15.63 -27.92 14.37
CA PHE A 277 -17.04 -27.92 14.74
C PHE A 277 -17.47 -26.66 15.47
N ALA A 278 -16.58 -26.02 16.21
CA ALA A 278 -16.82 -24.73 16.84
C ALA A 278 -16.86 -23.55 15.84
N SER A 279 -16.40 -23.73 14.60
CA SER A 279 -16.25 -22.69 13.58
C SER A 279 -17.29 -22.75 12.46
N VAL A 280 -18.55 -23.01 12.81
CA VAL A 280 -19.68 -23.03 11.88
C VAL A 280 -20.26 -21.62 11.75
N TYR A 281 -20.26 -21.07 10.55
CA TYR A 281 -20.70 -19.71 10.26
C TYR A 281 -21.64 -19.66 9.06
N LEU A 282 -22.77 -18.99 9.22
CA LEU A 282 -23.71 -18.73 8.13
C LEU A 282 -23.33 -17.38 7.48
N LEU A 283 -22.35 -17.41 6.58
CA LEU A 283 -21.92 -16.19 5.89
C LEU A 283 -23.00 -15.65 4.96
N ASP A 284 -23.15 -14.32 4.96
CA ASP A 284 -24.08 -13.58 4.13
C ASP A 284 -23.37 -13.05 2.87
N PRO A 285 -23.86 -13.34 1.65
CA PRO A 285 -23.22 -12.90 0.42
C PRO A 285 -23.22 -11.38 0.21
N SER A 286 -24.02 -10.61 0.92
CA SER A 286 -24.02 -9.13 0.88
C SER A 286 -22.99 -8.51 1.83
N THR A 287 -22.41 -9.30 2.72
CA THR A 287 -21.43 -8.83 3.71
C THR A 287 -20.01 -8.97 3.17
N THR A 288 -19.21 -7.94 3.37
CA THR A 288 -17.77 -8.00 3.16
C THR A 288 -17.09 -8.69 4.34
N TYR A 289 -16.26 -9.67 4.07
CA TYR A 289 -15.43 -10.33 5.07
C TYR A 289 -13.97 -10.05 4.78
N HIS A 290 -13.24 -9.54 5.79
CA HIS A 290 -11.80 -9.39 5.71
C HIS A 290 -11.11 -10.66 6.19
N TRP A 291 -10.34 -11.29 5.33
CA TRP A 291 -9.60 -12.51 5.58
C TRP A 291 -8.13 -12.20 5.73
N VAL A 292 -7.51 -12.72 6.78
CA VAL A 292 -6.08 -12.58 7.04
C VAL A 292 -5.50 -13.93 7.37
N ALA A 293 -4.45 -14.31 6.67
CA ALA A 293 -3.57 -15.43 7.06
C ALA A 293 -2.19 -14.88 7.38
N THR A 294 -1.64 -15.25 8.51
CA THR A 294 -0.25 -14.95 8.88
C THR A 294 0.52 -16.23 9.08
N TRP A 295 1.80 -16.21 8.78
CA TRP A 295 2.71 -17.35 8.97
C TRP A 295 4.07 -16.90 9.48
N GLY A 296 4.80 -17.83 10.11
CA GLY A 296 6.06 -17.60 10.80
C GLY A 296 6.23 -18.65 11.89
N SER A 297 6.19 -18.26 13.17
CA SER A 297 6.19 -19.21 14.31
C SER A 297 4.89 -20.01 14.44
N GLU A 298 3.79 -19.48 13.91
CA GLU A 298 2.51 -20.17 13.78
C GLU A 298 1.88 -19.85 12.41
N PHE A 299 0.92 -20.64 12.00
CA PHE A 299 -0.02 -20.29 10.95
C PHE A 299 -1.35 -19.89 11.57
N ARG A 300 -1.79 -18.67 11.35
CA ARG A 300 -3.03 -18.13 11.94
C ARG A 300 -3.95 -17.62 10.85
N VAL A 301 -5.23 -17.88 10.99
CA VAL A 301 -6.28 -17.30 10.15
C VAL A 301 -7.23 -16.48 11.01
N VAL A 302 -7.48 -15.25 10.58
CA VAL A 302 -8.46 -14.34 11.17
C VAL A 302 -9.49 -13.99 10.10
N VAL A 303 -10.77 -13.95 10.48
CA VAL A 303 -11.86 -13.46 9.61
C VAL A 303 -12.66 -12.43 10.38
N GLN A 304 -12.83 -11.27 9.75
CA GLN A 304 -13.62 -10.15 10.30
C GLN A 304 -14.85 -9.91 9.42
N SER A 305 -15.98 -9.61 10.04
CA SER A 305 -17.23 -9.23 9.37
C SER A 305 -17.32 -7.71 9.29
N GLY A 306 -17.68 -7.18 8.13
CA GLY A 306 -17.75 -5.74 7.88
C GLY A 306 -16.48 -5.15 7.26
N GLY A 307 -15.57 -6.00 6.74
CA GLY A 307 -14.32 -5.56 6.12
C GLY A 307 -13.17 -5.39 7.13
N LEU A 308 -12.10 -4.72 6.69
CA LEU A 308 -10.93 -4.43 7.52
C LEU A 308 -11.34 -3.61 8.77
N GLY A 309 -10.95 -4.10 9.95
CA GLY A 309 -11.31 -3.49 11.24
C GLY A 309 -12.71 -3.85 11.74
N GLY A 310 -13.43 -4.72 11.06
CA GLY A 310 -14.73 -5.23 11.47
C GLY A 310 -14.67 -6.21 12.65
N SER A 311 -15.83 -6.74 13.05
CA SER A 311 -15.94 -7.67 14.17
C SER A 311 -15.30 -9.02 13.85
N THR A 312 -14.42 -9.50 14.72
CA THR A 312 -13.77 -10.82 14.54
C THR A 312 -14.78 -11.96 14.69
N LEU A 313 -14.92 -12.74 13.62
CA LEU A 313 -15.73 -13.95 13.58
C LEU A 313 -14.89 -15.22 13.87
N TYR A 314 -13.69 -15.27 13.32
CA TYR A 314 -12.81 -16.43 13.39
C TYR A 314 -11.38 -15.97 13.71
N ASN A 315 -10.74 -16.66 14.64
CA ASN A 315 -9.34 -16.40 14.99
C ASN A 315 -8.73 -17.69 15.54
N VAL A 316 -8.05 -18.43 14.67
CA VAL A 316 -7.42 -19.71 15.03
C VAL A 316 -5.99 -19.72 14.52
N GLY A 317 -5.07 -20.05 15.42
CA GLY A 317 -3.66 -20.24 15.14
C GLY A 317 -3.22 -21.66 15.49
N LEU A 318 -2.27 -22.19 14.73
CA LEU A 318 -1.60 -23.45 14.98
C LEU A 318 -0.11 -23.22 15.03
N ALA A 319 0.51 -23.51 16.16
CA ALA A 319 1.96 -23.49 16.27
C ALA A 319 2.58 -24.56 15.37
N SER A 320 3.69 -24.24 14.72
CA SER A 320 4.44 -25.21 13.96
C SER A 320 5.14 -26.18 14.89
N PRO A 321 4.91 -27.49 14.79
CA PRO A 321 5.65 -28.49 15.56
C PRO A 321 7.16 -28.53 15.24
N ARG A 322 7.57 -27.86 14.15
CA ARG A 322 8.97 -27.73 13.73
C ARG A 322 9.57 -26.34 14.05
N GLY A 323 8.86 -25.53 14.86
CA GLY A 323 9.30 -24.20 15.29
C GLY A 323 9.03 -23.07 14.31
N VAL A 324 8.94 -23.33 13.01
CA VAL A 324 8.68 -22.30 11.99
C VAL A 324 7.73 -22.85 10.92
N TYR A 325 6.68 -22.08 10.62
CA TYR A 325 5.89 -22.26 9.42
C TYR A 325 6.56 -21.49 8.27
N ALA A 326 7.29 -22.21 7.44
CA ALA A 326 7.94 -21.64 6.25
C ALA A 326 7.35 -22.32 5.00
N PRO A 327 6.19 -21.89 4.50
CA PRO A 327 5.57 -22.51 3.32
C PRO A 327 6.35 -22.23 2.05
N ASN A 328 7.38 -21.34 2.06
CA ASN A 328 8.15 -20.92 0.90
C ASN A 328 7.29 -20.70 -0.35
N PRO A 329 6.19 -19.95 -0.28
CA PRO A 329 5.31 -19.82 -1.42
C PRO A 329 6.00 -19.08 -2.54
N HIS A 330 5.95 -19.67 -3.75
CA HIS A 330 6.25 -18.97 -4.99
C HIS A 330 4.98 -18.44 -5.64
N TYR A 331 3.84 -19.04 -5.30
CA TYR A 331 2.54 -18.68 -5.87
C TYR A 331 1.51 -18.47 -4.77
N ALA A 332 0.69 -17.45 -4.97
CA ALA A 332 -0.50 -17.21 -4.16
C ALA A 332 -1.74 -17.18 -5.07
N TYR A 333 -2.89 -17.52 -4.50
CA TYR A 333 -4.12 -17.70 -5.25
C TYR A 333 -5.32 -17.11 -4.52
N LEU A 334 -6.17 -16.42 -5.25
CA LEU A 334 -7.56 -16.20 -4.87
C LEU A 334 -8.36 -17.36 -5.44
N GLY A 335 -9.13 -18.08 -4.62
CA GLY A 335 -9.63 -19.38 -4.99
C GLY A 335 -8.53 -20.46 -4.95
N ALA A 336 -8.51 -21.38 -5.87
CA ALA A 336 -7.45 -22.37 -6.00
C ALA A 336 -7.38 -22.99 -7.39
N PRO A 337 -6.18 -23.37 -7.85
CA PRO A 337 -6.05 -24.21 -9.04
C PRO A 337 -6.71 -25.56 -8.84
N VAL A 338 -7.30 -26.11 -9.91
CA VAL A 338 -7.98 -27.41 -9.88
C VAL A 338 -6.96 -28.52 -9.78
N GLY A 339 -7.07 -29.35 -8.72
CA GLY A 339 -6.25 -30.56 -8.61
C GLY A 339 -6.57 -31.60 -9.67
N ARG A 340 -5.62 -32.49 -9.97
CA ARG A 340 -5.76 -33.54 -10.98
C ARG A 340 -6.98 -34.45 -10.78
N SER A 341 -7.43 -34.64 -9.55
CA SER A 341 -8.59 -35.50 -9.22
C SER A 341 -9.95 -34.83 -9.41
N GLY A 342 -10.00 -33.55 -9.76
CA GLY A 342 -11.27 -32.84 -9.98
C GLY A 342 -12.13 -32.60 -8.72
N SER A 343 -11.84 -33.29 -7.62
CA SER A 343 -12.67 -33.28 -6.41
C SER A 343 -12.14 -32.35 -5.31
N GLU A 344 -10.88 -31.92 -5.41
CA GLU A 344 -10.22 -31.28 -4.26
C GLU A 344 -10.07 -29.76 -4.36
N ALA A 345 -10.25 -29.22 -5.53
CA ALA A 345 -10.07 -27.80 -5.73
C ALA A 345 -11.33 -27.21 -6.29
N ALA A 346 -12.00 -26.45 -5.52
CA ALA A 346 -13.04 -25.59 -6.01
C ALA A 346 -12.86 -24.23 -5.39
N THR A 347 -12.70 -23.25 -6.22
CA THR A 347 -12.99 -21.87 -5.89
C THR A 347 -14.47 -21.76 -5.54
N ILE A 348 -14.84 -20.82 -4.68
CA ILE A 348 -16.24 -20.55 -4.35
C ILE A 348 -16.83 -19.72 -5.49
N PRO A 349 -17.76 -20.27 -6.32
CA PRO A 349 -18.34 -19.52 -7.41
C PRO A 349 -19.11 -18.29 -6.90
N GLY A 350 -18.90 -17.15 -7.54
CA GLY A 350 -19.54 -15.89 -7.17
C GLY A 350 -18.82 -15.09 -6.08
N ALA A 351 -17.73 -15.61 -5.51
CA ALA A 351 -16.91 -14.84 -4.61
C ALA A 351 -16.24 -13.67 -5.34
N ILE A 352 -16.28 -12.48 -4.73
CA ILE A 352 -15.72 -11.22 -5.24
C ILE A 352 -14.57 -10.83 -4.34
N TYR A 353 -13.40 -10.66 -4.91
CA TYR A 353 -12.15 -10.36 -4.20
C TYR A 353 -11.67 -8.94 -4.49
N ARG A 354 -11.12 -8.28 -3.47
CA ARG A 354 -10.45 -6.98 -3.58
C ARG A 354 -9.45 -6.76 -2.45
N ASN A 355 -8.69 -5.67 -2.53
CA ASN A 355 -7.74 -5.24 -1.50
C ASN A 355 -6.74 -6.33 -1.10
N VAL A 356 -6.23 -7.07 -2.06
CA VAL A 356 -5.29 -8.17 -1.81
C VAL A 356 -3.94 -7.62 -1.38
N TRP A 357 -3.46 -8.05 -0.23
CA TRP A 357 -2.12 -7.80 0.28
C TRP A 357 -1.39 -9.12 0.52
N ILE A 358 -0.14 -9.21 0.10
CA ILE A 358 0.77 -10.29 0.44
C ILE A 358 2.12 -9.65 0.76
N GLY A 359 2.61 -9.80 1.99
CA GLY A 359 3.84 -9.14 2.39
C GLY A 359 4.61 -9.89 3.45
N ASN A 360 5.92 -9.61 3.55
CA ASN A 360 6.79 -10.11 4.62
C ASN A 360 6.59 -9.36 5.95
N HIS A 361 5.64 -8.46 5.98
CA HIS A 361 5.18 -7.68 7.14
C HIS A 361 3.67 -7.47 7.05
N PRO A 362 3.01 -7.01 8.13
CA PRO A 362 1.59 -6.65 8.09
C PRO A 362 1.29 -5.60 7.03
N ARG A 363 0.07 -5.65 6.50
CA ARG A 363 -0.42 -4.64 5.55
C ARG A 363 -0.24 -3.24 6.13
N PRO A 364 0.45 -2.31 5.41
CA PRO A 364 0.61 -0.94 5.87
C PRO A 364 -0.73 -0.19 5.97
N ASP A 365 -0.93 0.54 7.07
CA ASP A 365 -2.12 1.39 7.25
C ASP A 365 -2.24 2.49 6.18
N SER A 366 -1.09 2.90 5.60
CA SER A 366 -1.02 3.87 4.52
C SER A 366 -1.61 3.36 3.19
N LEU A 367 -1.67 2.04 2.99
CA LEU A 367 -2.45 1.45 1.91
C LEU A 367 -3.93 1.63 2.25
N GLY A 368 -4.55 2.67 1.73
CA GLY A 368 -5.97 2.93 1.95
C GLY A 368 -6.82 1.70 1.57
N SER A 369 -7.98 1.55 2.21
CA SER A 369 -8.99 0.64 1.67
C SER A 369 -9.49 1.21 0.35
N ALA A 370 -9.60 0.38 -0.68
CA ALA A 370 -10.13 0.77 -1.97
C ALA A 370 -11.57 1.33 -1.90
N LEU A 371 -12.22 1.21 -0.75
CA LEU A 371 -13.62 1.63 -0.54
C LEU A 371 -13.81 2.60 0.66
N GLN A 372 -12.74 3.16 1.22
CA GLN A 372 -12.83 4.20 2.26
C GLN A 372 -12.70 5.60 1.68
#